data_334dce11a64137ce8390a9446390af8a
#
_entry.id   334dce11a64137ce8390a9446390af8a
#
_cell.length_a   1.000
_cell.length_b   1.000
_cell.length_c   1.000
_cell.angle_alpha   90.00
_cell.angle_beta   90.00
_cell.angle_gamma   90.00
#
_symmetry.space_group_name_H-M   'P 1'
#
loop_
_entity.id
_entity.type
_entity.pdbx_description
1 polymer ?
#
loop_
_entity_poly.entity_id
_entity_poly.type
_entity_poly.pdbx_seq_one_letter_code
_entity_poly.pdbx_strand_id
1 'polypeptide(L)'
;MFVLDQRLRNGEFLLLDGAIGTELQRIGVPMDDVAWCARAMRDQPDLVRVLHENYLKAGADILTTNTFSAARHVLEAAGMGGLVDDMNFKAVRLARQARDNIDVPRNVAIAGSMSRFGGRQTDSAALEANYREQADILAESGVDMLLLEFLGGPIINIEIAMKEAVSTGLPVWLSLSSWIDEGQEARLGNRGHQSTGRNQGPWDMVSEDPLLSEAIDRLMPLGASALLVIHSEIYDVIPTLEAMKRNWDGPIGAYPHSGDWVGPNWQFVNMISPEDYVEVAKDWRQQGAQIVGGCCGIGEDYIKSLRAAFPG
;
A
#
# COMPACT_ATOMS: atom_id res chain seq x y z
N MET A 1 2.40 -19.99 -12.84
CA MET A 1 2.51 -19.74 -11.38
C MET A 1 3.27 -18.44 -11.22
N PHE A 2 2.73 -17.49 -10.49
CA PHE A 2 3.34 -16.18 -10.29
C PHE A 2 4.68 -16.32 -9.52
N VAL A 3 5.71 -15.59 -9.97
CA VAL A 3 7.09 -15.78 -9.43
C VAL A 3 7.17 -15.49 -7.93
N LEU A 4 6.47 -14.42 -7.45
CA LEU A 4 6.50 -14.09 -6.02
C LEU A 4 5.80 -15.16 -5.16
N ASP A 5 4.70 -15.75 -5.64
CA ASP A 5 4.02 -16.83 -4.91
C ASP A 5 4.95 -18.07 -4.74
N GLN A 6 5.81 -18.32 -5.73
CA GLN A 6 6.79 -19.39 -5.61
C GLN A 6 7.90 -19.03 -4.61
N ARG A 7 8.40 -17.80 -4.64
CA ARG A 7 9.40 -17.30 -3.68
C ARG A 7 8.88 -17.39 -2.26
N LEU A 8 7.62 -16.93 -2.01
CA LEU A 8 6.98 -17.02 -0.70
C LEU A 8 6.81 -18.47 -0.23
N ARG A 9 6.40 -19.39 -1.12
CA ARG A 9 6.32 -20.82 -0.78
C ARG A 9 7.69 -21.46 -0.45
N ASN A 10 8.76 -20.94 -1.04
CA ASN A 10 10.13 -21.35 -0.70
C ASN A 10 10.61 -20.74 0.63
N GLY A 11 9.80 -19.95 1.31
CA GLY A 11 10.17 -19.30 2.58
C GLY A 11 11.05 -18.06 2.41
N GLU A 12 11.13 -17.50 1.19
CA GLU A 12 11.87 -16.27 0.94
C GLU A 12 11.20 -15.09 1.62
N PHE A 13 12.03 -14.11 2.02
CA PHE A 13 11.58 -12.85 2.61
C PHE A 13 11.64 -11.77 1.53
N LEU A 14 10.50 -11.14 1.24
CA LEU A 14 10.36 -10.17 0.17
C LEU A 14 10.31 -8.75 0.73
N LEU A 15 10.96 -7.82 0.04
CA LEU A 15 10.85 -6.40 0.34
C LEU A 15 9.97 -5.69 -0.68
N LEU A 16 8.88 -5.10 -0.20
CA LEU A 16 8.20 -4.01 -0.90
C LEU A 16 9.12 -2.78 -0.93
N ASP A 17 8.84 -1.85 -1.81
CA ASP A 17 9.39 -0.51 -1.72
C ASP A 17 8.88 0.26 -0.49
N GLY A 18 9.29 1.49 -0.36
CA GLY A 18 8.82 2.42 0.66
C GLY A 18 7.74 3.36 0.12
N ALA A 19 7.48 4.40 0.89
CA ALA A 19 6.51 5.44 0.56
C ALA A 19 6.79 6.12 -0.78
N ILE A 20 5.82 6.20 -1.66
CA ILE A 20 5.93 7.01 -2.89
C ILE A 20 5.52 8.46 -2.59
N GLY A 21 4.30 8.68 -2.10
CA GLY A 21 3.76 10.03 -1.94
C GLY A 21 4.53 10.89 -0.95
N THR A 22 4.83 10.38 0.24
CA THR A 22 5.57 11.15 1.25
C THR A 22 7.04 11.36 0.88
N GLU A 23 7.67 10.47 0.12
CA GLU A 23 9.01 10.69 -0.40
C GLU A 23 9.03 11.76 -1.50
N LEU A 24 8.07 11.76 -2.41
CA LEU A 24 7.89 12.86 -3.37
C LEU A 24 7.72 14.20 -2.64
N GLN A 25 6.91 14.24 -1.58
CA GLN A 25 6.76 15.42 -0.73
C GLN A 25 8.11 15.82 -0.08
N ARG A 26 8.87 14.86 0.46
CA ARG A 26 10.15 15.10 1.14
C ARG A 26 11.20 15.73 0.21
N ILE A 27 11.19 15.35 -1.07
CA ILE A 27 12.08 15.93 -2.09
C ILE A 27 11.52 17.22 -2.73
N GLY A 28 10.40 17.75 -2.21
CA GLY A 28 9.84 19.04 -2.60
C GLY A 28 8.83 19.02 -3.74
N VAL A 29 8.29 17.86 -4.13
CA VAL A 29 7.19 17.79 -5.09
C VAL A 29 5.92 18.33 -4.44
N PRO A 30 5.23 19.31 -5.05
CA PRO A 30 3.97 19.81 -4.51
C PRO A 30 2.89 18.74 -4.51
N MET A 31 2.23 18.58 -3.36
CA MET A 31 1.05 17.72 -3.23
C MET A 31 -0.19 18.48 -3.69
N ASP A 32 -1.13 17.77 -4.29
CA ASP A 32 -2.44 18.30 -4.62
C ASP A 32 -3.39 18.13 -3.43
N ASP A 33 -4.23 19.12 -3.17
CA ASP A 33 -5.16 19.09 -2.04
C ASP A 33 -6.19 17.95 -2.12
N VAL A 34 -6.49 17.46 -3.34
CA VAL A 34 -7.49 16.42 -3.61
C VAL A 34 -6.84 15.12 -4.10
N ALA A 35 -6.01 15.19 -5.14
CA ALA A 35 -5.37 14.02 -5.76
C ALA A 35 -3.97 13.73 -5.18
N TRP A 36 -3.55 14.47 -4.16
CA TRP A 36 -2.30 14.24 -3.43
C TRP A 36 -1.09 14.01 -4.37
N CYS A 37 -0.40 12.88 -4.24
CA CYS A 37 0.80 12.56 -5.02
C CYS A 37 0.52 12.16 -6.47
N ALA A 38 -0.73 11.87 -6.88
CA ALA A 38 -1.04 11.57 -8.28
C ALA A 38 -0.66 12.72 -9.21
N ARG A 39 -0.73 13.97 -8.75
CA ARG A 39 -0.31 15.14 -9.50
C ARG A 39 1.13 15.04 -10.03
N ALA A 40 2.02 14.37 -9.31
CA ALA A 40 3.41 14.17 -9.72
C ALA A 40 3.52 13.45 -11.08
N MET A 41 2.56 12.59 -11.41
CA MET A 41 2.52 11.90 -12.71
C MET A 41 2.38 12.85 -13.88
N ARG A 42 1.73 14.00 -13.67
CA ARG A 42 1.58 15.05 -14.67
C ARG A 42 2.77 16.02 -14.65
N ASP A 43 3.14 16.51 -13.48
CA ASP A 43 4.01 17.66 -13.33
C ASP A 43 5.50 17.28 -13.14
N GLN A 44 5.80 16.11 -12.57
CA GLN A 44 7.16 15.67 -12.20
C GLN A 44 7.39 14.16 -12.45
N PRO A 45 7.05 13.61 -13.63
CA PRO A 45 7.12 12.16 -13.88
C PRO A 45 8.54 11.59 -13.73
N ASP A 46 9.57 12.37 -14.07
CA ASP A 46 10.97 11.92 -13.93
C ASP A 46 11.37 11.70 -12.46
N LEU A 47 10.83 12.49 -11.52
CA LEU A 47 11.11 12.28 -10.10
C LEU A 47 10.45 10.99 -9.59
N VAL A 48 9.26 10.65 -10.10
CA VAL A 48 8.61 9.36 -9.79
C VAL A 48 9.47 8.20 -10.30
N ARG A 49 9.97 8.27 -11.52
CA ARG A 49 10.87 7.24 -12.07
C ARG A 49 12.16 7.11 -11.25
N VAL A 50 12.80 8.24 -10.93
CA VAL A 50 14.04 8.24 -10.12
C VAL A 50 13.79 7.64 -8.73
N LEU A 51 12.66 7.92 -8.11
CA LEU A 51 12.30 7.32 -6.82
C LEU A 51 12.18 5.79 -6.92
N HIS A 52 11.54 5.26 -7.95
CA HIS A 52 11.50 3.83 -8.21
C HIS A 52 12.92 3.24 -8.42
N GLU A 53 13.79 3.93 -9.18
CA GLU A 53 15.19 3.51 -9.38
C GLU A 53 15.96 3.46 -8.04
N ASN A 54 15.71 4.41 -7.15
CA ASN A 54 16.32 4.45 -5.83
C ASN A 54 15.87 3.26 -4.97
N TYR A 55 14.57 2.94 -4.96
CA TYR A 55 14.07 1.74 -4.26
C TYR A 55 14.67 0.44 -4.80
N LEU A 56 14.88 0.34 -6.10
CA LEU A 56 15.58 -0.80 -6.69
C LEU A 56 17.02 -0.92 -6.18
N LYS A 57 17.75 0.19 -6.15
CA LYS A 57 19.13 0.25 -5.61
C LYS A 57 19.16 -0.04 -4.11
N ALA A 58 18.13 0.40 -3.37
CA ALA A 58 17.96 0.11 -1.95
C ALA A 58 17.65 -1.37 -1.66
N GLY A 59 17.12 -2.10 -2.65
CA GLY A 59 16.92 -3.54 -2.50
C GLY A 59 15.48 -4.03 -2.57
N ALA A 60 14.52 -3.21 -2.98
CA ALA A 60 13.14 -3.64 -3.14
C ALA A 60 12.99 -4.78 -4.16
N ASP A 61 12.22 -5.80 -3.82
CA ASP A 61 11.81 -6.89 -4.72
C ASP A 61 10.53 -6.56 -5.49
N ILE A 62 9.77 -5.59 -4.99
CA ILE A 62 8.48 -5.17 -5.55
C ILE A 62 8.45 -3.65 -5.57
N LEU A 63 8.11 -3.08 -6.73
CA LEU A 63 7.82 -1.66 -6.90
C LEU A 63 6.31 -1.45 -6.93
N THR A 64 5.82 -0.51 -6.15
CA THR A 64 4.42 -0.09 -6.13
C THR A 64 4.21 1.10 -7.06
N THR A 65 3.25 1.05 -7.98
CA THR A 65 3.00 2.17 -8.89
C THR A 65 2.41 3.37 -8.17
N ASN A 66 2.69 4.60 -8.63
CA ASN A 66 2.12 5.83 -8.06
C ASN A 66 0.65 6.03 -8.51
N THR A 67 -0.20 5.02 -8.27
CA THR A 67 -1.61 5.01 -8.66
C THR A 67 -2.58 5.00 -7.48
N PHE A 68 -2.06 5.05 -6.25
CA PHE A 68 -2.82 5.07 -4.99
C PHE A 68 -3.96 6.11 -4.99
N SER A 69 -3.71 7.31 -5.50
CA SER A 69 -4.69 8.41 -5.58
C SER A 69 -5.07 8.76 -7.03
N ALA A 70 -5.02 7.78 -7.96
CA ALA A 70 -5.28 7.99 -9.38
C ALA A 70 -6.56 7.34 -9.90
N ALA A 71 -7.47 6.94 -9.01
CA ALA A 71 -8.80 6.46 -9.38
C ALA A 71 -9.66 7.62 -9.96
N ARG A 72 -10.62 7.28 -10.82
CA ARG A 72 -11.47 8.26 -11.52
C ARG A 72 -12.09 9.30 -10.59
N HIS A 73 -12.75 8.86 -9.53
CA HIS A 73 -13.43 9.77 -8.60
C HIS A 73 -12.49 10.78 -7.94
N VAL A 74 -11.22 10.40 -7.71
CA VAL A 74 -10.20 11.31 -7.16
C VAL A 74 -9.79 12.33 -8.21
N LEU A 75 -9.45 11.86 -9.41
CA LEU A 75 -8.97 12.73 -10.48
C LEU A 75 -10.08 13.67 -11.00
N GLU A 76 -11.34 13.21 -11.05
CA GLU A 76 -12.48 14.09 -11.39
C GLU A 76 -12.67 15.19 -10.35
N ALA A 77 -12.60 14.85 -9.05
CA ALA A 77 -12.69 15.83 -7.98
C ALA A 77 -11.55 16.85 -8.00
N ALA A 78 -10.38 16.45 -8.51
CA ALA A 78 -9.20 17.31 -8.71
C ALA A 78 -9.22 18.07 -10.07
N GLY A 79 -10.27 17.94 -10.87
CA GLY A 79 -10.35 18.53 -12.20
C GLY A 79 -9.47 17.88 -13.27
N MET A 80 -9.01 16.65 -13.00
CA MET A 80 -8.12 15.85 -13.85
C MET A 80 -8.80 14.59 -14.42
N GLY A 81 -10.13 14.50 -14.40
CA GLY A 81 -10.88 13.30 -14.84
C GLY A 81 -10.59 12.83 -16.26
N GLY A 82 -10.24 13.75 -17.17
CA GLY A 82 -9.80 13.41 -18.54
C GLY A 82 -8.41 12.78 -18.65
N LEU A 83 -7.67 12.64 -17.52
CA LEU A 83 -6.30 12.12 -17.49
C LEU A 83 -6.22 10.75 -16.78
N VAL A 84 -7.32 10.10 -16.44
CA VAL A 84 -7.33 8.84 -15.68
C VAL A 84 -6.48 7.78 -16.36
N ASP A 85 -6.74 7.51 -17.64
CA ASP A 85 -5.99 6.51 -18.41
C ASP A 85 -4.52 6.91 -18.52
N ASP A 86 -4.23 8.13 -18.97
CA ASP A 86 -2.84 8.60 -19.18
C ASP A 86 -2.02 8.53 -17.88
N MET A 87 -2.59 8.93 -16.76
CA MET A 87 -1.87 8.93 -15.48
C MET A 87 -1.60 7.54 -14.96
N ASN A 88 -2.56 6.62 -15.03
CA ASN A 88 -2.37 5.23 -14.60
C ASN A 88 -1.39 4.49 -15.54
N PHE A 89 -1.57 4.58 -16.88
CA PHE A 89 -0.60 4.03 -17.85
C PHE A 89 0.81 4.59 -17.65
N LYS A 90 0.91 5.89 -17.42
CA LYS A 90 2.20 6.56 -17.18
C LYS A 90 2.87 6.06 -15.90
N ALA A 91 2.12 5.87 -14.81
CA ALA A 91 2.66 5.35 -13.56
C ALA A 91 3.31 3.97 -13.73
N VAL A 92 2.60 3.05 -14.38
CA VAL A 92 3.14 1.71 -14.68
C VAL A 92 4.36 1.79 -15.60
N ARG A 93 4.30 2.62 -16.63
CA ARG A 93 5.44 2.83 -17.56
C ARG A 93 6.68 3.33 -16.82
N LEU A 94 6.55 4.26 -15.87
CA LEU A 94 7.68 4.79 -15.12
C LEU A 94 8.30 3.74 -14.20
N ALA A 95 7.50 2.92 -13.53
CA ALA A 95 7.99 1.81 -12.72
C ALA A 95 8.72 0.77 -13.59
N ARG A 96 8.19 0.44 -14.78
CA ARG A 96 8.84 -0.45 -15.75
C ARG A 96 10.16 0.13 -16.27
N GLN A 97 10.17 1.42 -16.64
CA GLN A 97 11.40 2.08 -17.06
C GLN A 97 12.47 2.07 -15.97
N ALA A 98 12.08 2.32 -14.71
CA ALA A 98 13.00 2.22 -13.59
C ALA A 98 13.59 0.82 -13.47
N ARG A 99 12.77 -0.22 -13.58
CA ARG A 99 13.22 -1.62 -13.57
C ARG A 99 14.18 -1.93 -14.73
N ASP A 100 13.86 -1.46 -15.91
CA ASP A 100 14.66 -1.71 -17.12
C ASP A 100 15.98 -0.90 -17.13
N ASN A 101 16.03 0.25 -16.46
CA ASN A 101 17.21 1.11 -16.37
C ASN A 101 18.25 0.61 -15.33
N ILE A 102 17.81 -0.11 -14.31
CA ILE A 102 18.66 -0.52 -13.20
C ILE A 102 18.90 -2.01 -13.27
N ASP A 103 20.15 -2.40 -13.53
CA ASP A 103 20.55 -3.80 -13.48
C ASP A 103 20.64 -4.26 -12.02
N VAL A 104 19.68 -5.07 -11.61
CA VAL A 104 19.66 -5.70 -10.28
C VAL A 104 19.63 -7.22 -10.43
N PRO A 105 20.41 -7.96 -9.62
CA PRO A 105 20.56 -9.42 -9.76
C PRO A 105 19.35 -10.19 -9.16
N ARG A 106 18.13 -9.67 -9.36
CA ARG A 106 16.89 -10.26 -8.86
C ARG A 106 15.70 -9.94 -9.75
N ASN A 107 14.68 -10.79 -9.70
CA ASN A 107 13.41 -10.54 -10.37
C ASN A 107 12.59 -9.55 -9.55
N VAL A 108 12.32 -8.38 -10.12
CA VAL A 108 11.50 -7.33 -9.52
C VAL A 108 10.09 -7.38 -10.13
N ALA A 109 9.08 -7.42 -9.28
CA ALA A 109 7.69 -7.31 -9.70
C ALA A 109 7.19 -5.86 -9.61
N ILE A 110 6.22 -5.51 -10.46
CA ILE A 110 5.52 -4.23 -10.43
C ILE A 110 4.09 -4.47 -9.95
N ALA A 111 3.76 -3.90 -8.80
CA ALA A 111 2.44 -3.95 -8.19
C ALA A 111 1.63 -2.71 -8.56
N GLY A 112 0.48 -2.92 -9.20
CA GLY A 112 -0.50 -1.86 -9.46
C GLY A 112 -1.24 -1.50 -8.18
N SER A 113 -0.99 -0.32 -7.62
CA SER A 113 -1.63 0.15 -6.40
C SER A 113 -3.06 0.58 -6.66
N MET A 114 -4.00 0.07 -5.88
CA MET A 114 -5.41 0.47 -5.86
C MET A 114 -5.82 0.75 -4.42
N SER A 115 -6.49 1.85 -4.15
CA SER A 115 -6.85 2.25 -2.79
C SER A 115 -8.27 2.81 -2.67
N ARG A 116 -8.70 3.03 -1.43
CA ARG A 116 -9.93 3.81 -1.15
C ARG A 116 -9.69 5.31 -1.04
N PHE A 117 -8.54 5.82 -1.45
CA PHE A 117 -8.21 7.24 -1.33
C PHE A 117 -9.25 8.13 -2.04
N GLY A 118 -9.52 9.33 -1.52
CA GLY A 118 -10.30 10.38 -2.19
C GLY A 118 -11.80 10.34 -1.96
N GLY A 119 -12.32 9.60 -0.99
CA GLY A 119 -13.66 9.88 -0.60
C GLY A 119 -14.56 8.74 -0.19
N ARG A 120 -15.66 9.18 0.41
CA ARG A 120 -16.80 8.33 0.76
C ARG A 120 -17.63 8.10 -0.48
N GLN A 121 -17.35 7.06 -1.22
CA GLN A 121 -18.32 6.56 -2.17
C GLN A 121 -19.39 5.79 -1.40
N THR A 122 -20.58 6.32 -1.36
CA THR A 122 -21.74 5.68 -0.72
C THR A 122 -22.55 4.87 -1.72
N ASP A 123 -22.36 5.10 -3.01
CA ASP A 123 -22.99 4.33 -4.09
C ASP A 123 -22.11 3.16 -4.51
N SER A 124 -22.60 1.96 -4.24
CA SER A 124 -21.89 0.71 -4.56
C SER A 124 -21.65 0.53 -6.07
N ALA A 125 -22.55 0.98 -6.93
CA ALA A 125 -22.38 0.87 -8.38
C ALA A 125 -21.27 1.80 -8.90
N ALA A 126 -21.19 3.02 -8.36
CA ALA A 126 -20.09 3.94 -8.69
C ALA A 126 -18.75 3.42 -8.17
N LEU A 127 -18.74 2.82 -6.97
CA LEU A 127 -17.55 2.22 -6.38
C LEU A 127 -17.05 1.04 -7.22
N GLU A 128 -17.96 0.15 -7.62
CA GLU A 128 -17.67 -0.98 -8.52
C GLU A 128 -17.08 -0.49 -9.84
N ALA A 129 -17.72 0.48 -10.48
CA ALA A 129 -17.24 1.05 -11.74
C ALA A 129 -15.83 1.67 -11.63
N ASN A 130 -15.54 2.39 -10.53
CA ASN A 130 -14.22 2.98 -10.29
C ASN A 130 -13.13 1.92 -10.10
N TYR A 131 -13.40 0.88 -9.30
CA TYR A 131 -12.39 -0.18 -9.08
C TYR A 131 -12.18 -1.02 -10.33
N ARG A 132 -13.25 -1.35 -11.06
CA ARG A 132 -13.15 -2.08 -12.34
C ARG A 132 -12.29 -1.31 -13.33
N GLU A 133 -12.60 -0.04 -13.56
CA GLU A 133 -11.84 0.80 -14.49
C GLU A 133 -10.36 0.87 -14.12
N GLN A 134 -10.03 1.14 -12.87
CA GLN A 134 -8.63 1.22 -12.46
C GLN A 134 -7.92 -0.15 -12.55
N ALA A 135 -8.59 -1.23 -12.18
CA ALA A 135 -8.04 -2.59 -12.29
C ALA A 135 -7.75 -2.96 -13.75
N ASP A 136 -8.68 -2.68 -14.66
CA ASP A 136 -8.54 -2.95 -16.09
C ASP A 136 -7.36 -2.15 -16.69
N ILE A 137 -7.29 -0.84 -16.41
CA ILE A 137 -6.18 0.01 -16.88
C ILE A 137 -4.83 -0.51 -16.38
N LEU A 138 -4.72 -0.87 -15.10
CA LEU A 138 -3.47 -1.38 -14.53
C LEU A 138 -3.08 -2.72 -15.15
N ALA A 139 -4.04 -3.64 -15.33
CA ALA A 139 -3.80 -4.93 -15.98
C ALA A 139 -3.36 -4.75 -17.44
N GLU A 140 -4.04 -3.91 -18.22
CA GLU A 140 -3.68 -3.59 -19.61
C GLU A 140 -2.32 -2.90 -19.71
N SER A 141 -1.93 -2.11 -18.71
CA SER A 141 -0.61 -1.46 -18.64
C SER A 141 0.53 -2.45 -18.39
N GLY A 142 0.21 -3.69 -18.00
CA GLY A 142 1.16 -4.78 -17.80
C GLY A 142 1.87 -4.72 -16.45
N VAL A 143 1.13 -4.47 -15.37
CA VAL A 143 1.59 -4.76 -14.01
C VAL A 143 1.68 -6.27 -13.79
N ASP A 144 2.54 -6.70 -12.89
CA ASP A 144 2.74 -8.12 -12.61
C ASP A 144 1.69 -8.65 -11.60
N MET A 145 1.09 -7.75 -10.81
CA MET A 145 0.07 -8.03 -9.80
C MET A 145 -0.71 -6.76 -9.43
N LEU A 146 -1.82 -6.92 -8.73
CA LEU A 146 -2.54 -5.81 -8.09
C LEU A 146 -2.32 -5.84 -6.57
N LEU A 147 -2.06 -4.67 -6.01
CA LEU A 147 -1.92 -4.44 -4.57
C LEU A 147 -3.06 -3.53 -4.11
N LEU A 148 -4.02 -4.11 -3.41
CA LEU A 148 -5.10 -3.37 -2.78
C LEU A 148 -4.59 -2.78 -1.46
N GLU A 149 -4.54 -1.45 -1.36
CA GLU A 149 -3.86 -0.76 -0.27
C GLU A 149 -4.81 0.12 0.54
N PHE A 150 -4.50 0.26 1.85
CA PHE A 150 -5.20 1.19 2.74
C PHE A 150 -6.73 0.97 2.72
N LEU A 151 -7.13 -0.30 2.69
CA LEU A 151 -8.54 -0.65 2.72
C LEU A 151 -9.01 -0.75 4.17
N GLY A 152 -10.06 0.00 4.48
CA GLY A 152 -10.73 0.04 5.76
C GLY A 152 -12.18 0.50 5.57
N GLY A 153 -12.96 0.54 6.65
CA GLY A 153 -14.37 0.91 6.62
C GLY A 153 -15.29 -0.28 6.35
N PRO A 154 -16.48 -0.09 5.73
CA PRO A 154 -17.42 -1.18 5.52
C PRO A 154 -16.81 -2.32 4.68
N ILE A 155 -16.84 -3.56 5.20
CA ILE A 155 -16.26 -4.73 4.54
C ILE A 155 -16.83 -4.91 3.12
N ILE A 156 -18.11 -4.59 2.90
CA ILE A 156 -18.76 -4.69 1.58
C ILE A 156 -18.03 -3.86 0.51
N ASN A 157 -17.47 -2.71 0.86
CA ASN A 157 -16.73 -1.88 -0.07
C ASN A 157 -15.39 -2.54 -0.46
N ILE A 158 -14.76 -3.24 0.49
CA ILE A 158 -13.54 -3.99 0.24
C ILE A 158 -13.83 -5.24 -0.59
N GLU A 159 -14.98 -5.89 -0.37
CA GLU A 159 -15.43 -7.00 -1.21
C GLU A 159 -15.60 -6.57 -2.67
N ILE A 160 -16.14 -5.38 -2.92
CA ILE A 160 -16.25 -4.82 -4.27
C ILE A 160 -14.85 -4.64 -4.88
N ALA A 161 -13.93 -3.98 -4.17
CA ALA A 161 -12.57 -3.79 -4.65
C ALA A 161 -11.87 -5.12 -4.96
N MET A 162 -12.00 -6.11 -4.07
CA MET A 162 -11.45 -7.44 -4.24
C MET A 162 -12.00 -8.15 -5.48
N LYS A 163 -13.32 -8.12 -5.68
CA LYS A 163 -13.96 -8.76 -6.84
C LYS A 163 -13.47 -8.17 -8.15
N GLU A 164 -13.37 -6.84 -8.21
CA GLU A 164 -12.91 -6.16 -9.42
C GLU A 164 -11.42 -6.43 -9.68
N ALA A 165 -10.58 -6.40 -8.66
CA ALA A 165 -9.17 -6.74 -8.81
C ALA A 165 -8.96 -8.20 -9.26
N VAL A 166 -9.64 -9.16 -8.64
CA VAL A 166 -9.53 -10.59 -8.97
C VAL A 166 -10.07 -10.88 -10.37
N SER A 167 -11.07 -10.14 -10.84
CA SER A 167 -11.65 -10.33 -12.18
C SER A 167 -10.66 -10.11 -13.32
N THR A 168 -9.56 -9.39 -13.09
CA THR A 168 -8.48 -9.19 -14.06
C THR A 168 -7.68 -10.46 -14.36
N GLY A 169 -7.75 -11.47 -13.48
CA GLY A 169 -6.94 -12.69 -13.55
C GLY A 169 -5.49 -12.51 -13.07
N LEU A 170 -5.08 -11.32 -12.65
CA LEU A 170 -3.78 -11.08 -12.04
C LEU A 170 -3.76 -11.56 -10.58
N PRO A 171 -2.57 -11.89 -10.03
CA PRO A 171 -2.41 -12.09 -8.59
C PRO A 171 -2.82 -10.83 -7.83
N VAL A 172 -3.53 -11.00 -6.72
CA VAL A 172 -4.00 -9.90 -5.87
C VAL A 172 -3.45 -10.07 -4.44
N TRP A 173 -2.80 -9.05 -3.92
CA TRP A 173 -2.46 -8.94 -2.51
C TRP A 173 -3.39 -7.93 -1.85
N LEU A 174 -3.87 -8.28 -0.67
CA LEU A 174 -4.78 -7.43 0.11
C LEU A 174 -4.05 -6.82 1.30
N SER A 175 -4.08 -5.49 1.40
CA SER A 175 -3.48 -4.76 2.51
C SER A 175 -4.54 -3.97 3.26
N LEU A 176 -4.71 -4.30 4.54
CA LEU A 176 -5.71 -3.72 5.43
C LEU A 176 -5.04 -2.83 6.47
N SER A 177 -5.62 -1.68 6.75
CA SER A 177 -5.24 -0.91 7.95
C SER A 177 -5.89 -1.54 9.18
N SER A 178 -5.16 -1.58 10.28
CA SER A 178 -5.64 -2.18 11.52
C SER A 178 -5.15 -1.40 12.74
N TRP A 179 -5.91 -1.45 13.81
CA TRP A 179 -5.57 -0.90 15.12
C TRP A 179 -6.10 -1.82 16.23
N ILE A 180 -5.51 -1.70 17.42
CA ILE A 180 -5.87 -2.55 18.56
C ILE A 180 -6.76 -1.76 19.51
N ASP A 181 -7.93 -2.32 19.82
CA ASP A 181 -8.89 -1.68 20.74
C ASP A 181 -8.52 -1.91 22.22
N GLU A 182 -9.29 -1.32 23.11
CA GLU A 182 -9.09 -1.47 24.56
C GLU A 182 -9.25 -2.92 25.06
N GLY A 183 -10.00 -3.73 24.32
CA GLY A 183 -10.18 -5.16 24.56
C GLY A 183 -9.05 -6.03 24.02
N GLN A 184 -8.00 -5.43 23.46
CA GLN A 184 -6.89 -6.11 22.78
C GLN A 184 -7.32 -6.88 21.52
N GLU A 185 -8.42 -6.46 20.88
CA GLU A 185 -8.89 -7.00 19.60
C GLU A 185 -8.42 -6.14 18.43
N ALA A 186 -7.99 -6.79 17.36
CA ALA A 186 -7.63 -6.11 16.12
C ALA A 186 -8.90 -5.67 15.37
N ARG A 187 -8.97 -4.37 15.09
CA ARG A 187 -10.05 -3.73 14.34
C ARG A 187 -9.59 -3.35 12.95
N LEU A 188 -10.47 -3.49 11.98
CA LEU A 188 -10.25 -3.02 10.62
C LEU A 188 -10.42 -1.50 10.58
N GLY A 189 -9.43 -0.77 10.07
CA GLY A 189 -9.51 0.68 9.92
C GLY A 189 -8.29 1.40 10.46
N ASN A 190 -8.38 2.73 10.52
CA ASN A 190 -7.32 3.58 11.04
C ASN A 190 -7.91 4.48 12.13
N ARG A 191 -7.29 4.51 13.30
CA ARG A 191 -7.73 5.36 14.43
C ARG A 191 -7.60 6.86 14.18
N GLY A 192 -6.98 7.29 13.07
CA GLY A 192 -6.49 8.64 12.96
C GLY A 192 -5.33 8.90 13.94
N HIS A 193 -4.47 9.84 13.61
CA HIS A 193 -3.29 10.14 14.43
C HIS A 193 -3.68 10.73 15.78
N GLN A 194 -3.76 9.89 16.81
CA GLN A 194 -4.15 10.31 18.17
C GLN A 194 -3.10 11.21 18.84
N SER A 195 -1.85 11.17 18.36
CA SER A 195 -0.72 11.88 18.97
C SER A 195 -0.86 13.41 18.97
N THR A 196 -1.67 13.98 18.10
CA THR A 196 -1.79 15.45 17.96
C THR A 196 -3.10 16.01 18.50
N GLY A 197 -4.06 15.20 18.95
CA GLY A 197 -5.39 15.66 19.37
C GLY A 197 -6.17 16.39 18.27
N ARG A 198 -5.66 16.35 17.04
CA ARG A 198 -6.29 16.92 15.86
C ARG A 198 -6.93 15.80 15.07
N ASN A 199 -8.18 15.64 15.30
CA ASN A 199 -8.99 14.72 14.58
C ASN A 199 -9.11 15.10 13.12
N GLN A 200 -9.10 14.04 12.32
CA GLN A 200 -10.00 13.88 11.21
C GLN A 200 -9.49 14.48 9.91
N GLY A 201 -8.65 13.69 9.27
CA GLY A 201 -8.68 13.67 7.83
C GLY A 201 -10.06 13.16 7.35
N PRO A 202 -10.41 13.37 6.08
CA PRO A 202 -11.67 12.86 5.50
C PRO A 202 -11.83 11.32 5.56
N TRP A 203 -10.86 10.64 6.14
CA TRP A 203 -10.71 9.19 6.25
C TRP A 203 -11.26 8.60 7.56
N ASP A 204 -11.39 9.43 8.59
CA ASP A 204 -11.77 9.00 9.92
C ASP A 204 -13.27 8.97 10.02
N MET A 205 -13.88 7.86 9.79
CA MET A 205 -15.26 7.74 10.23
C MET A 205 -15.91 6.42 9.81
N VAL A 206 -15.72 5.40 10.58
CA VAL A 206 -16.82 4.46 10.75
C VAL A 206 -17.06 4.37 12.24
N SER A 207 -18.30 4.58 12.66
CA SER A 207 -18.68 4.60 14.07
C SER A 207 -18.48 3.24 14.77
N GLU A 208 -18.24 2.17 14.01
CA GLU A 208 -17.93 0.83 14.48
C GLU A 208 -17.03 0.15 13.45
N ASP A 209 -15.71 0.22 13.67
CA ASP A 209 -14.77 -0.54 12.87
C ASP A 209 -14.97 -2.03 13.16
N PRO A 210 -15.21 -2.89 12.14
CA PRO A 210 -15.42 -4.31 12.33
C PRO A 210 -14.16 -5.00 12.88
N LEU A 211 -14.33 -6.19 13.44
CA LEU A 211 -13.19 -7.02 13.79
C LEU A 211 -12.38 -7.37 12.53
N LEU A 212 -11.06 -7.32 12.65
CA LEU A 212 -10.17 -7.70 11.55
C LEU A 212 -10.40 -9.17 11.14
N SER A 213 -10.71 -10.06 12.11
CA SER A 213 -11.06 -11.47 11.84
C SER A 213 -12.27 -11.61 10.94
N GLU A 214 -13.33 -10.84 11.17
CA GLU A 214 -14.53 -10.84 10.31
C GLU A 214 -14.20 -10.40 8.88
N ALA A 215 -13.32 -9.40 8.74
CA ALA A 215 -12.88 -8.95 7.42
C ALA A 215 -12.07 -10.04 6.71
N ILE A 216 -11.15 -10.70 7.40
CA ILE A 216 -10.33 -11.78 6.82
C ILE A 216 -11.22 -12.94 6.37
N ASP A 217 -12.14 -13.40 7.22
CA ASP A 217 -13.04 -14.51 6.91
C ASP A 217 -13.91 -14.25 5.66
N ARG A 218 -14.27 -12.99 5.41
CA ARG A 218 -15.09 -12.60 4.27
C ARG A 218 -14.26 -12.30 3.01
N LEU A 219 -13.07 -11.72 3.16
CA LEU A 219 -12.29 -11.18 2.05
C LEU A 219 -11.31 -12.20 1.44
N MET A 220 -10.64 -13.01 2.27
CA MET A 220 -9.62 -13.93 1.76
C MET A 220 -10.19 -15.02 0.83
N PRO A 221 -11.42 -15.56 1.04
CA PRO A 221 -12.04 -16.48 0.09
C PRO A 221 -12.32 -15.88 -1.29
N LEU A 222 -12.26 -14.56 -1.46
CA LEU A 222 -12.45 -13.90 -2.75
C LEU A 222 -11.24 -14.04 -3.68
N GLY A 223 -10.07 -14.48 -3.17
CA GLY A 223 -8.94 -14.87 -4.01
C GLY A 223 -7.66 -14.08 -3.87
N ALA A 224 -7.46 -13.31 -2.79
CA ALA A 224 -6.15 -12.74 -2.51
C ALA A 224 -5.13 -13.85 -2.20
N SER A 225 -3.87 -13.68 -2.65
CA SER A 225 -2.79 -14.64 -2.43
C SER A 225 -1.85 -14.26 -1.29
N ALA A 226 -1.94 -13.03 -0.76
CA ALA A 226 -1.25 -12.58 0.45
C ALA A 226 -2.09 -11.54 1.20
N LEU A 227 -1.88 -11.45 2.51
CA LEU A 227 -2.54 -10.51 3.40
C LEU A 227 -1.50 -9.67 4.15
N LEU A 228 -1.60 -8.34 4.07
CA LEU A 228 -0.66 -7.43 4.68
C LEU A 228 -1.37 -6.41 5.58
N VAL A 229 -0.65 -5.93 6.59
CA VAL A 229 -1.05 -4.74 7.35
C VAL A 229 -0.33 -3.51 6.82
N ILE A 230 -1.09 -2.46 6.54
CA ILE A 230 -0.61 -1.19 5.99
C ILE A 230 -1.06 -0.01 6.84
N HIS A 231 -0.27 1.06 6.85
CA HIS A 231 -0.65 2.37 7.41
C HIS A 231 -1.27 2.27 8.81
N SER A 232 -0.69 1.39 9.61
CA SER A 232 -1.00 1.16 11.02
C SER A 232 0.15 1.65 11.86
N GLU A 233 -0.07 1.88 13.13
CA GLU A 233 1.00 2.20 14.06
C GLU A 233 1.95 1.00 14.21
N ILE A 234 3.24 1.26 14.33
CA ILE A 234 4.27 0.21 14.41
C ILE A 234 4.01 -0.76 15.56
N TYR A 235 3.54 -0.26 16.70
CA TYR A 235 3.25 -1.08 17.89
C TYR A 235 2.00 -1.96 17.73
N ASP A 236 1.10 -1.63 16.78
CA ASP A 236 -0.09 -2.43 16.47
C ASP A 236 0.20 -3.58 15.49
N VAL A 237 1.39 -3.61 14.85
CA VAL A 237 1.70 -4.61 13.82
C VAL A 237 1.74 -6.03 14.37
N ILE A 238 2.43 -6.27 15.50
CA ILE A 238 2.54 -7.63 16.06
C ILE A 238 1.17 -8.21 16.42
N PRO A 239 0.31 -7.56 17.22
CA PRO A 239 -1.00 -8.12 17.53
C PRO A 239 -1.90 -8.24 16.28
N THR A 240 -1.71 -7.38 15.28
CA THR A 240 -2.39 -7.52 13.97
C THR A 240 -1.93 -8.78 13.22
N LEU A 241 -0.62 -9.03 13.12
CA LEU A 241 -0.07 -10.25 12.50
C LEU A 241 -0.56 -11.52 13.21
N GLU A 242 -0.65 -11.49 14.54
CA GLU A 242 -1.21 -12.59 15.32
C GLU A 242 -2.69 -12.84 14.99
N ALA A 243 -3.49 -11.77 14.85
CA ALA A 243 -4.88 -11.88 14.41
C ALA A 243 -4.98 -12.43 12.98
N MET A 244 -4.12 -11.99 12.07
CA MET A 244 -4.05 -12.52 10.70
C MET A 244 -3.77 -14.02 10.69
N LYS A 245 -2.78 -14.49 11.43
CA LYS A 245 -2.40 -15.91 11.49
C LYS A 245 -3.48 -16.83 12.08
N ARG A 246 -4.35 -16.31 12.94
CA ARG A 246 -5.47 -17.09 13.45
C ARG A 246 -6.56 -17.36 12.41
N ASN A 247 -6.64 -16.52 11.37
CA ASN A 247 -7.73 -16.54 10.39
C ASN A 247 -7.25 -16.76 8.95
N TRP A 248 -5.93 -16.87 8.74
CA TRP A 248 -5.33 -17.02 7.40
C TRP A 248 -4.03 -17.81 7.46
N ASP A 249 -3.92 -18.89 6.67
CA ASP A 249 -2.73 -19.77 6.61
C ASP A 249 -1.74 -19.38 5.50
N GLY A 250 -2.08 -18.40 4.67
CA GLY A 250 -1.23 -17.96 3.55
C GLY A 250 -0.18 -16.92 3.98
N PRO A 251 0.57 -16.38 3.00
CA PRO A 251 1.58 -15.37 3.25
C PRO A 251 1.02 -14.12 3.91
N ILE A 252 1.73 -13.62 4.94
CA ILE A 252 1.41 -12.36 5.61
C ILE A 252 2.59 -11.39 5.56
N GLY A 253 2.30 -10.10 5.73
CA GLY A 253 3.33 -9.06 5.72
C GLY A 253 2.92 -7.77 6.39
N ALA A 254 3.87 -6.83 6.47
CA ALA A 254 3.67 -5.54 7.12
C ALA A 254 4.45 -4.41 6.43
N TYR A 255 3.80 -3.26 6.26
CA TYR A 255 4.40 -2.00 5.84
C TYR A 255 3.68 -0.81 6.49
N PRO A 256 3.92 -0.62 7.81
CA PRO A 256 3.31 0.45 8.58
C PRO A 256 3.87 1.81 8.20
N HIS A 257 3.32 2.86 8.80
CA HIS A 257 3.82 4.23 8.67
C HIS A 257 4.69 4.66 9.85
N SER A 258 5.40 5.77 9.68
CA SER A 258 6.06 6.51 10.75
C SER A 258 5.95 8.00 10.50
N GLY A 259 5.66 8.79 11.52
CA GLY A 259 5.34 10.21 11.42
C GLY A 259 3.86 10.48 11.63
N ASP A 260 3.38 11.63 11.15
CA ASP A 260 2.01 12.09 11.40
C ASP A 260 1.39 12.75 10.17
N TRP A 261 0.07 12.81 10.10
CA TRP A 261 -0.67 13.44 9.01
C TRP A 261 -1.30 14.76 9.42
N VAL A 262 -0.95 15.83 8.71
CA VAL A 262 -1.63 17.12 8.78
C VAL A 262 -1.92 17.57 7.36
N GLY A 263 -3.11 17.26 6.88
CA GLY A 263 -3.51 17.43 5.48
C GLY A 263 -3.14 18.80 4.88
N PRO A 264 -2.66 18.84 3.65
CA PRO A 264 -2.42 17.70 2.75
C PRO A 264 -1.02 17.07 2.88
N ASN A 265 -0.24 17.42 3.92
CA ASN A 265 1.17 17.09 4.03
C ASN A 265 1.45 16.11 5.17
N TRP A 266 2.35 15.16 4.91
CA TRP A 266 2.93 14.31 5.94
C TRP A 266 3.90 15.10 6.81
N GLN A 267 3.86 14.85 8.12
CA GLN A 267 4.78 15.42 9.08
C GLN A 267 5.81 14.37 9.50
N PHE A 268 7.08 14.62 9.20
CA PHE A 268 8.19 13.73 9.55
C PHE A 268 8.63 13.99 11.00
N VAL A 269 7.71 13.73 11.94
CA VAL A 269 7.92 13.93 13.39
C VAL A 269 7.86 12.57 14.09
N ASN A 270 8.65 12.43 15.16
CA ASN A 270 8.71 11.18 15.94
C ASN A 270 8.97 9.93 15.08
N MET A 271 9.77 10.11 14.03
CA MET A 271 10.10 9.01 13.11
C MET A 271 10.90 7.93 13.84
N ILE A 272 10.55 6.68 13.60
CA ILE A 272 11.43 5.56 13.97
C ILE A 272 12.74 5.67 13.17
N SER A 273 13.87 5.27 13.74
CA SER A 273 15.12 5.22 12.96
C SER A 273 15.12 4.00 12.01
N PRO A 274 15.90 4.04 10.89
CA PRO A 274 16.06 2.86 10.04
C PRO A 274 16.58 1.63 10.77
N GLU A 275 17.47 1.82 11.76
CA GLU A 275 18.03 0.75 12.60
C GLU A 275 16.96 0.13 13.49
N ASP A 276 16.17 0.94 14.18
CA ASP A 276 15.08 0.46 15.03
C ASP A 276 13.97 -0.21 14.17
N TYR A 277 13.73 0.30 12.96
CA TYR A 277 12.78 -0.31 12.01
C TYR A 277 13.20 -1.72 11.61
N VAL A 278 14.51 -1.95 11.44
CA VAL A 278 15.05 -3.30 11.20
C VAL A 278 14.79 -4.21 12.40
N GLU A 279 14.95 -3.72 13.64
CA GLU A 279 14.70 -4.54 14.83
C GLU A 279 13.23 -4.95 14.92
N VAL A 280 12.29 -4.03 14.75
CA VAL A 280 10.86 -4.41 14.74
C VAL A 280 10.50 -5.33 13.56
N ALA A 281 11.15 -5.16 12.40
CA ALA A 281 10.94 -6.05 11.25
C ALA A 281 11.44 -7.48 11.51
N LYS A 282 12.50 -7.65 12.32
CA LYS A 282 12.94 -8.99 12.79
C LYS A 282 11.88 -9.65 13.65
N ASP A 283 11.24 -8.87 14.53
CA ASP A 283 10.16 -9.39 15.37
C ASP A 283 8.94 -9.78 14.51
N TRP A 284 8.58 -8.97 13.50
CA TRP A 284 7.51 -9.32 12.57
C TRP A 284 7.82 -10.60 11.80
N ARG A 285 9.07 -10.79 11.36
CA ARG A 285 9.50 -12.04 10.72
C ARG A 285 9.37 -13.24 11.67
N GLN A 286 9.70 -13.10 12.95
CA GLN A 286 9.50 -14.15 13.96
C GLN A 286 8.01 -14.48 14.12
N GLN A 287 7.14 -13.48 13.97
CA GLN A 287 5.69 -13.67 13.94
C GLN A 287 5.18 -14.27 12.62
N GLY A 288 6.04 -14.50 11.65
CA GLY A 288 5.72 -15.17 10.38
C GLY A 288 5.51 -14.23 9.20
N ALA A 289 5.79 -12.92 9.34
CA ALA A 289 5.78 -12.03 8.20
C ALA A 289 6.86 -12.45 7.18
N GLN A 290 6.45 -12.57 5.92
CA GLN A 290 7.33 -12.89 4.80
C GLN A 290 7.53 -11.69 3.86
N ILE A 291 6.71 -10.66 4.00
CA ILE A 291 6.71 -9.46 3.16
C ILE A 291 6.82 -8.26 4.09
N VAL A 292 7.83 -7.42 3.87
CA VAL A 292 8.01 -6.17 4.62
C VAL A 292 8.34 -5.03 3.66
N GLY A 293 7.86 -3.85 3.95
CA GLY A 293 8.14 -2.63 3.21
C GLY A 293 7.92 -1.41 4.08
N GLY A 294 7.55 -0.28 3.46
CA GLY A 294 7.22 0.92 4.19
C GLY A 294 6.05 1.67 3.58
N CYS A 295 5.19 2.25 4.44
CA CYS A 295 4.19 3.22 4.05
C CYS A 295 4.69 4.64 4.38
N CYS A 296 3.81 5.58 4.61
CA CYS A 296 4.12 6.98 4.84
C CYS A 296 5.29 7.19 5.81
N GLY A 297 6.26 8.02 5.42
CA GLY A 297 7.44 8.34 6.20
C GLY A 297 8.58 7.31 6.13
N ILE A 298 8.36 6.12 5.61
CA ILE A 298 9.37 5.07 5.49
C ILE A 298 9.95 5.09 4.07
N GLY A 299 11.11 5.70 3.91
CA GLY A 299 11.76 5.94 2.62
C GLY A 299 12.88 4.97 2.26
N GLU A 300 13.73 5.42 1.33
CA GLU A 300 14.83 4.65 0.74
C GLU A 300 15.80 4.06 1.78
N ASP A 301 16.20 4.84 2.79
CA ASP A 301 17.18 4.42 3.79
C ASP A 301 16.67 3.24 4.62
N TYR A 302 15.38 3.17 4.89
CA TYR A 302 14.75 2.04 5.59
C TYR A 302 14.81 0.76 4.74
N ILE A 303 14.45 0.86 3.45
CA ILE A 303 14.50 -0.31 2.54
C ILE A 303 15.93 -0.80 2.39
N LYS A 304 16.91 0.10 2.31
CA LYS A 304 18.33 -0.25 2.27
C LYS A 304 18.79 -0.97 3.55
N SER A 305 18.37 -0.48 4.72
CA SER A 305 18.68 -1.10 6.01
C SER A 305 18.01 -2.47 6.15
N LEU A 306 16.74 -2.60 5.72
CA LEU A 306 16.04 -3.89 5.67
C LEU A 306 16.77 -4.87 4.75
N ARG A 307 17.23 -4.47 3.55
CA ARG A 307 17.96 -5.37 2.63
C ARG A 307 19.28 -5.81 3.22
N ALA A 308 19.99 -4.95 3.94
CA ALA A 308 21.23 -5.31 4.62
C ALA A 308 21.00 -6.35 5.73
N ALA A 309 19.88 -6.27 6.44
CA ALA A 309 19.51 -7.19 7.51
C ALA A 309 18.88 -8.51 7.00
N PHE A 310 18.21 -8.46 5.86
CA PHE A 310 17.52 -9.58 5.23
C PHE A 310 18.05 -9.78 3.79
N PRO A 311 19.28 -10.30 3.64
CA PRO A 311 19.81 -10.60 2.31
C PRO A 311 18.91 -11.61 1.60
N GLY A 312 18.57 -11.32 0.32
CA GLY A 312 17.70 -12.16 -0.52
C GLY A 312 18.42 -13.37 -1.07
#